data_47317f5698ab6e37faffa64d8eaa3dc0
#
_entry.id   47317f5698ab6e37faffa64d8eaa3dc0
#
_cell.length_a   1.000
_cell.length_b   1.000
_cell.length_c   1.000
_cell.angle_alpha   90.00
_cell.angle_beta   90.00
_cell.angle_gamma   90.00
#
_symmetry.space_group_name_H-M   'P 1'
#
loop_
_entity.id
_entity.type
_entity.pdbx_description
1 polymer ?
#
loop_
_entity_poly.entity_id
_entity_poly.type
_entity_poly.pdbx_seq_one_letter_code
_entity_poly.pdbx_strand_id
1 'polypeptide(L)'
;FPESGIVTEDQKKEVVEDNPERLQADINTLSSIFTKLLPNWAGGSATPFHNDFSYPAVCIATDGNGADMVSDNSDYEWFSVAFEYSDRNANYAVPMFTWNFCYKLNKQANDILATIPADTENQTLIYYRGQALVARAFANFTLAQRFQFTYKGNEDKPTVPIVTWDMPAERAGANPRATNAEIYKLIYDDLTQAIADLEGFQRTSKAAADRNVAYGMRARVNLVMNNWGEAATDAEAALSGYTFLSKDDVSAPGFNSANSPSWIWAGIYKAADTPANYRNITWGGHLCSFARGYTTSQGLYKRINSLLYNMI
;
A
#
# COMPACT_ATOMS: atom_id res chain seq x y z
N PHE A 1 4.86 -34.17 31.77
CA PHE A 1 4.13 -33.91 30.52
C PHE A 1 5.11 -33.32 29.55
N PRO A 2 5.22 -33.79 28.31
CA PRO A 2 6.02 -33.08 27.32
C PRO A 2 5.36 -31.71 27.12
N GLU A 3 6.14 -30.65 27.31
CA GLU A 3 5.71 -29.30 26.98
C GLU A 3 5.26 -29.32 25.52
N SER A 4 4.01 -28.98 25.27
CA SER A 4 3.55 -28.80 23.90
C SER A 4 4.40 -27.67 23.32
N GLY A 5 5.11 -27.90 22.24
CA GLY A 5 5.95 -26.90 21.57
C GLY A 5 5.14 -25.76 20.93
N ILE A 6 3.93 -25.52 21.44
CA ILE A 6 3.02 -24.45 21.01
C ILE A 6 3.29 -23.25 21.90
N VAL A 7 3.93 -22.24 21.35
CA VAL A 7 4.09 -20.93 22.00
C VAL A 7 2.73 -20.24 22.02
N THR A 8 2.26 -19.86 23.21
CA THR A 8 1.00 -19.10 23.37
C THR A 8 1.17 -17.64 22.92
N GLU A 9 0.07 -16.95 22.64
CA GLU A 9 0.12 -15.52 22.27
C GLU A 9 0.72 -14.66 23.39
N ASP A 10 0.43 -14.98 24.66
CA ASP A 10 1.00 -14.25 25.80
C ASP A 10 2.51 -14.49 25.91
N GLN A 11 2.98 -15.72 25.68
CA GLN A 11 4.43 -15.99 25.64
C GLN A 11 5.13 -15.26 24.49
N LYS A 12 4.47 -15.09 23.34
CA LYS A 12 5.02 -14.28 22.24
C LYS A 12 5.16 -12.83 22.63
N LYS A 13 4.15 -12.25 23.31
CA LYS A 13 4.16 -10.86 23.78
C LYS A 13 5.27 -10.63 24.79
N GLU A 14 5.42 -11.52 25.75
CA GLU A 14 6.51 -11.44 26.76
C GLU A 14 7.89 -11.49 26.09
N VAL A 15 8.10 -12.42 25.17
CA VAL A 15 9.37 -12.56 24.44
C VAL A 15 9.69 -11.33 23.59
N VAL A 16 8.68 -10.70 23.00
CA VAL A 16 8.84 -9.50 22.16
C VAL A 16 9.08 -8.26 23.02
N GLU A 17 8.45 -8.16 24.19
CA GLU A 17 8.70 -7.06 25.14
C GLU A 17 10.16 -7.04 25.60
N ASP A 18 10.74 -8.21 25.86
CA ASP A 18 12.14 -8.36 26.25
C ASP A 18 13.12 -8.22 25.06
N ASN A 19 12.69 -8.59 23.85
CA ASN A 19 13.53 -8.63 22.65
C ASN A 19 12.80 -8.09 21.42
N PRO A 20 12.55 -6.77 21.33
CA PRO A 20 11.76 -6.15 20.26
C PRO A 20 12.36 -6.35 18.86
N GLU A 21 13.67 -6.58 18.74
CA GLU A 21 14.33 -6.85 17.47
C GLU A 21 13.82 -8.09 16.75
N ARG A 22 13.11 -9.00 17.44
CA ARG A 22 12.48 -10.18 16.83
C ARG A 22 11.39 -9.79 15.84
N LEU A 23 10.75 -8.62 15.98
CA LEU A 23 9.77 -8.10 15.04
C LEU A 23 10.41 -7.34 13.86
N GLN A 24 11.71 -7.08 13.85
CA GLN A 24 12.35 -6.29 12.79
C GLN A 24 12.14 -6.89 11.39
N ALA A 25 12.15 -8.22 11.26
CA ALA A 25 11.90 -8.88 9.98
C ALA A 25 10.46 -8.69 9.50
N ASP A 26 9.50 -8.73 10.41
CA ASP A 26 8.08 -8.49 10.12
C ASP A 26 7.83 -7.04 9.72
N ILE A 27 8.45 -6.09 10.42
CA ILE A 27 8.42 -4.67 10.06
C ILE A 27 9.02 -4.44 8.66
N ASN A 28 10.16 -5.05 8.36
CA ASN A 28 10.76 -4.95 7.02
C ASN A 28 9.85 -5.56 5.94
N THR A 29 9.07 -6.56 6.30
CA THR A 29 8.09 -7.19 5.39
C THR A 29 6.99 -6.21 4.98
N LEU A 30 6.54 -5.30 5.85
CA LEU A 30 5.56 -4.27 5.50
C LEU A 30 5.99 -3.46 4.26
N SER A 31 7.23 -2.97 4.25
CA SER A 31 7.73 -2.22 3.09
C SER A 31 7.98 -3.10 1.87
N SER A 32 8.43 -4.34 2.08
CA SER A 32 8.74 -5.26 0.98
C SER A 32 7.50 -5.76 0.21
N ILE A 33 6.32 -5.80 0.86
CA ILE A 33 5.06 -6.16 0.21
C ILE A 33 4.74 -5.18 -0.95
N PHE A 34 5.15 -3.93 -0.86
CA PHE A 34 4.91 -2.93 -1.91
C PHE A 34 5.69 -3.18 -3.20
N THR A 35 6.82 -3.87 -3.13
CA THR A 35 7.78 -3.96 -4.24
C THR A 35 8.06 -5.38 -4.71
N LYS A 36 7.85 -6.38 -3.85
CA LYS A 36 8.10 -7.78 -4.20
C LYS A 36 7.09 -8.32 -5.20
N LEU A 37 7.59 -9.17 -6.08
CA LEU A 37 6.75 -10.00 -6.93
C LEU A 37 5.98 -10.99 -6.05
N LEU A 38 4.69 -10.78 -5.92
CA LEU A 38 3.79 -11.60 -5.12
C LEU A 38 2.69 -12.13 -6.03
N PRO A 39 2.54 -13.44 -6.20
CA PRO A 39 1.39 -13.99 -6.90
C PRO A 39 0.10 -13.54 -6.20
N ASN A 40 -0.59 -12.60 -6.82
CA ASN A 40 -1.82 -11.99 -6.28
C ASN A 40 -3.07 -12.47 -7.02
N TRP A 41 -2.88 -13.25 -8.10
CA TRP A 41 -3.97 -13.79 -8.89
C TRP A 41 -4.69 -14.93 -8.15
N ALA A 42 -5.98 -15.07 -8.37
CA ALA A 42 -6.74 -16.19 -7.84
C ALA A 42 -6.26 -17.51 -8.41
N GLY A 43 -6.15 -18.49 -7.56
CA GLY A 43 -5.76 -19.85 -7.96
C GLY A 43 -4.42 -20.31 -7.42
N GLY A 44 -3.70 -19.45 -6.68
CA GLY A 44 -2.50 -19.87 -5.95
C GLY A 44 -1.38 -20.40 -6.85
N SER A 45 -1.30 -19.93 -8.10
CA SER A 45 -0.20 -20.27 -8.99
C SER A 45 1.12 -19.82 -8.39
N ALA A 46 2.09 -20.72 -8.31
CA ALA A 46 3.45 -20.39 -7.93
C ALA A 46 4.15 -19.52 -9.00
N THR A 47 3.60 -19.46 -10.21
CA THR A 47 4.12 -18.66 -11.32
C THR A 47 3.43 -17.32 -11.34
N PRO A 48 4.16 -16.19 -11.18
CA PRO A 48 3.58 -14.86 -11.24
C PRO A 48 3.07 -14.52 -12.65
N PHE A 49 1.97 -13.80 -12.70
CA PHE A 49 1.47 -13.16 -13.92
C PHE A 49 2.04 -11.74 -14.07
N HIS A 50 1.89 -11.15 -15.24
CA HIS A 50 2.43 -9.83 -15.57
C HIS A 50 1.84 -8.66 -14.74
N ASN A 51 0.80 -8.88 -13.96
CA ASN A 51 0.20 -7.92 -13.04
C ASN A 51 0.47 -8.26 -11.55
N ASP A 52 1.35 -9.23 -11.27
CA ASP A 52 1.67 -9.67 -9.90
C ASP A 52 2.84 -8.90 -9.26
N PHE A 53 3.11 -7.67 -9.68
CA PHE A 53 4.18 -6.84 -9.10
C PHE A 53 3.68 -5.84 -8.04
N SER A 54 2.74 -6.28 -7.23
CA SER A 54 2.26 -5.61 -6.02
C SER A 54 1.62 -4.24 -6.28
N TYR A 55 1.85 -3.26 -5.42
CA TYR A 55 1.19 -1.96 -5.46
C TYR A 55 1.36 -1.18 -6.79
N PRO A 56 2.51 -1.18 -7.46
CA PRO A 56 2.63 -0.52 -8.76
C PRO A 56 1.70 -1.10 -9.84
N ALA A 57 1.31 -2.37 -9.75
CA ALA A 57 0.29 -2.91 -10.65
C ALA A 57 -1.08 -2.27 -10.38
N VAL A 58 -1.42 -2.06 -9.10
CA VAL A 58 -2.62 -1.32 -8.70
C VAL A 58 -2.58 0.11 -9.23
N CYS A 59 -1.42 0.77 -9.18
CA CYS A 59 -1.24 2.13 -9.72
C CYS A 59 -1.47 2.17 -11.24
N ILE A 60 -0.86 1.27 -12.02
CA ILE A 60 -1.03 1.23 -13.48
C ILE A 60 -2.50 1.00 -13.83
N ALA A 61 -3.18 0.05 -13.18
CA ALA A 61 -4.60 -0.18 -13.39
C ALA A 61 -5.45 1.06 -13.06
N THR A 62 -5.06 1.80 -12.01
CA THR A 62 -5.73 3.05 -11.63
C THR A 62 -5.57 4.12 -12.67
N ASP A 63 -4.34 4.35 -13.12
CA ASP A 63 -4.04 5.35 -14.14
C ASP A 63 -4.74 4.99 -15.46
N GLY A 64 -4.83 3.69 -15.77
CA GLY A 64 -5.57 3.18 -16.91
C GLY A 64 -7.09 3.41 -16.83
N ASN A 65 -7.65 3.51 -15.63
CA ASN A 65 -9.05 3.91 -15.42
C ASN A 65 -9.24 5.43 -15.42
N GLY A 66 -8.16 6.20 -15.42
CA GLY A 66 -8.18 7.66 -15.50
C GLY A 66 -8.21 8.18 -16.95
N ALA A 67 -8.17 9.50 -17.09
CA ALA A 67 -8.14 10.17 -18.39
C ALA A 67 -6.72 10.55 -18.83
N ASP A 68 -5.72 10.36 -17.96
CA ASP A 68 -4.37 10.92 -18.16
C ASP A 68 -3.45 9.99 -18.95
N MET A 69 -3.68 8.67 -18.85
CA MET A 69 -2.88 7.65 -19.51
C MET A 69 -3.72 6.87 -20.53
N VAL A 70 -3.12 6.54 -21.65
CA VAL A 70 -3.68 5.67 -22.68
C VAL A 70 -2.70 4.57 -23.05
N SER A 71 -3.21 3.44 -23.51
CA SER A 71 -2.41 2.33 -24.04
C SER A 71 -3.02 1.81 -25.32
N ASP A 72 -2.18 1.24 -26.18
CA ASP A 72 -2.67 0.52 -27.36
C ASP A 72 -3.44 -0.73 -26.92
N ASN A 73 -4.60 -0.96 -27.51
CA ASN A 73 -5.35 -2.20 -27.29
C ASN A 73 -4.70 -3.32 -28.11
N SER A 74 -4.13 -4.28 -27.41
CA SER A 74 -3.62 -5.51 -28.01
C SER A 74 -3.81 -6.68 -27.06
N ASP A 75 -3.90 -7.89 -27.59
CA ASP A 75 -4.06 -9.13 -26.81
C ASP A 75 -2.92 -9.39 -25.79
N TYR A 76 -1.81 -8.69 -25.94
CA TYR A 76 -0.65 -8.80 -25.07
C TYR A 76 -0.59 -7.72 -23.98
N GLU A 77 -1.53 -6.76 -23.97
CA GLU A 77 -1.56 -5.71 -22.93
C GLU A 77 -2.31 -6.20 -21.68
N TRP A 78 -1.57 -6.50 -20.64
CA TRP A 78 -2.09 -7.03 -19.38
C TRP A 78 -3.01 -6.07 -18.60
N PHE A 79 -3.00 -4.79 -18.95
CA PHE A 79 -3.82 -3.75 -18.34
C PHE A 79 -4.86 -3.17 -19.29
N SER A 80 -5.03 -3.71 -20.52
CA SER A 80 -6.01 -3.21 -21.50
C SER A 80 -7.42 -3.15 -20.94
N VAL A 81 -7.82 -4.17 -20.18
CA VAL A 81 -9.12 -4.23 -19.51
C VAL A 81 -9.38 -3.05 -18.55
N ALA A 82 -8.32 -2.46 -17.96
CA ALA A 82 -8.45 -1.26 -17.13
C ALA A 82 -8.74 -0.02 -17.99
N PHE A 83 -8.08 0.12 -19.13
CA PHE A 83 -8.34 1.21 -20.08
C PHE A 83 -9.72 1.12 -20.74
N GLU A 84 -10.24 -0.09 -20.92
CA GLU A 84 -11.56 -0.36 -21.51
C GLU A 84 -12.69 -0.35 -20.46
N TYR A 85 -12.39 -0.19 -19.18
CA TYR A 85 -13.34 -0.30 -18.06
C TYR A 85 -14.07 -1.66 -17.98
N SER A 86 -13.57 -2.69 -18.63
CA SER A 86 -14.16 -4.03 -18.64
C SER A 86 -13.78 -4.88 -17.41
N ASP A 87 -12.85 -4.41 -16.60
CA ASP A 87 -12.31 -5.09 -15.41
C ASP A 87 -13.10 -4.87 -14.12
N ARG A 88 -14.28 -4.24 -14.19
CA ARG A 88 -15.04 -3.80 -13.02
C ARG A 88 -15.98 -4.87 -12.44
N ASN A 89 -15.56 -6.12 -12.48
CA ASN A 89 -16.29 -7.19 -11.82
C ASN A 89 -15.35 -8.16 -11.09
N ALA A 90 -15.91 -8.92 -10.13
CA ALA A 90 -15.15 -9.74 -9.20
C ALA A 90 -14.29 -10.85 -9.86
N ASN A 91 -14.57 -11.20 -11.11
CA ASN A 91 -13.88 -12.29 -11.81
C ASN A 91 -12.66 -11.81 -12.60
N TYR A 92 -12.39 -10.51 -12.61
CA TYR A 92 -11.23 -9.95 -13.32
C TYR A 92 -10.00 -9.79 -12.42
N ALA A 93 -8.84 -9.73 -13.07
CA ALA A 93 -7.54 -9.64 -12.42
C ALA A 93 -7.41 -8.41 -11.51
N VAL A 94 -7.83 -7.24 -12.00
CA VAL A 94 -7.60 -5.97 -11.32
C VAL A 94 -8.26 -5.91 -9.93
N PRO A 95 -9.54 -6.23 -9.75
CA PRO A 95 -10.13 -6.34 -8.42
C PRO A 95 -9.43 -7.40 -7.57
N MET A 96 -9.06 -8.55 -8.14
CA MET A 96 -8.47 -9.66 -7.41
C MET A 96 -7.06 -9.34 -6.90
N PHE A 97 -6.15 -8.84 -7.73
CA PHE A 97 -4.81 -8.51 -7.25
C PHE A 97 -4.82 -7.31 -6.31
N THR A 98 -5.73 -6.34 -6.51
CA THR A 98 -5.91 -5.22 -5.59
C THR A 98 -6.37 -5.71 -4.21
N TRP A 99 -7.39 -6.57 -4.17
CA TRP A 99 -7.90 -7.19 -2.95
C TRP A 99 -6.82 -7.98 -2.24
N ASN A 100 -6.16 -8.88 -2.96
CA ASN A 100 -5.15 -9.75 -2.39
C ASN A 100 -3.93 -8.98 -1.86
N PHE A 101 -3.47 -7.95 -2.58
CA PHE A 101 -2.40 -7.07 -2.13
C PHE A 101 -2.77 -6.38 -0.81
N CYS A 102 -3.95 -5.74 -0.77
CA CYS A 102 -4.38 -4.98 0.41
C CYS A 102 -4.59 -5.89 1.63
N TYR A 103 -5.26 -7.04 1.47
CA TYR A 103 -5.45 -7.96 2.60
C TYR A 103 -4.18 -8.68 3.02
N LYS A 104 -3.21 -8.88 2.13
CA LYS A 104 -1.89 -9.36 2.51
C LYS A 104 -1.14 -8.34 3.38
N LEU A 105 -1.19 -7.06 3.00
CA LEU A 105 -0.61 -5.98 3.80
C LEU A 105 -1.33 -5.82 5.14
N ASN A 106 -2.67 -5.86 5.12
CA ASN A 106 -3.51 -5.82 6.33
C ASN A 106 -3.19 -6.98 7.28
N LYS A 107 -3.07 -8.20 6.74
CA LYS A 107 -2.69 -9.38 7.54
C LYS A 107 -1.33 -9.19 8.21
N GLN A 108 -0.30 -8.78 7.47
CA GLN A 108 1.03 -8.55 8.03
C GLN A 108 1.02 -7.49 9.13
N ALA A 109 0.26 -6.41 8.93
CA ALA A 109 0.10 -5.38 9.95
C ALA A 109 -0.61 -5.93 11.20
N ASN A 110 -1.68 -6.71 11.03
CA ASN A 110 -2.41 -7.33 12.14
C ASN A 110 -1.56 -8.36 12.89
N ASP A 111 -0.74 -9.15 12.20
CA ASP A 111 0.16 -10.13 12.83
C ASP A 111 1.18 -9.41 13.76
N ILE A 112 1.70 -8.26 13.33
CA ILE A 112 2.57 -7.42 14.16
C ILE A 112 1.80 -6.85 15.36
N LEU A 113 0.63 -6.26 15.13
CA LEU A 113 -0.19 -5.65 16.18
C LEU A 113 -0.64 -6.66 17.24
N ALA A 114 -0.93 -7.91 16.84
CA ALA A 114 -1.28 -8.99 17.75
C ALA A 114 -0.14 -9.35 18.72
N THR A 115 1.10 -9.16 18.30
CA THR A 115 2.29 -9.59 19.04
C THR A 115 2.78 -8.50 20.02
N ILE A 116 2.42 -7.24 19.79
CA ILE A 116 2.84 -6.12 20.65
C ILE A 116 1.87 -6.00 21.83
N PRO A 117 2.35 -5.99 23.09
CA PRO A 117 1.50 -5.73 24.25
C PRO A 117 0.81 -4.36 24.13
N ALA A 118 -0.47 -4.31 24.50
CA ALA A 118 -1.26 -3.08 24.39
C ALA A 118 -0.74 -1.95 25.31
N ASP A 119 -0.18 -2.34 26.45
CA ASP A 119 0.33 -1.48 27.51
C ASP A 119 1.88 -1.33 27.48
N THR A 120 2.53 -1.74 26.38
CA THR A 120 3.99 -1.65 26.25
C THR A 120 4.48 -0.21 26.43
N GLU A 121 5.53 -0.06 27.23
CA GLU A 121 6.32 1.18 27.37
C GLU A 121 7.61 1.11 26.54
N ASN A 122 7.88 -0.02 25.89
CA ASN A 122 9.07 -0.19 25.05
C ASN A 122 8.97 0.67 23.80
N GLN A 123 9.82 1.69 23.71
CA GLN A 123 9.78 2.67 22.62
C GLN A 123 9.96 2.05 21.23
N THR A 124 10.74 0.98 21.09
CA THR A 124 10.91 0.28 19.82
C THR A 124 9.61 -0.39 19.37
N LEU A 125 8.91 -1.03 20.29
CA LEU A 125 7.61 -1.66 20.02
C LEU A 125 6.54 -0.61 19.70
N ILE A 126 6.56 0.53 20.36
CA ILE A 126 5.68 1.66 20.06
C ILE A 126 5.91 2.13 18.61
N TYR A 127 7.18 2.28 18.19
CA TYR A 127 7.49 2.63 16.80
C TYR A 127 7.05 1.55 15.80
N TYR A 128 7.17 0.28 16.15
CA TYR A 128 6.70 -0.82 15.30
C TYR A 128 5.17 -0.84 15.20
N ARG A 129 4.46 -0.58 16.29
CA ARG A 129 3.02 -0.41 16.31
C ARG A 129 2.60 0.71 15.36
N GLY A 130 3.22 1.88 15.45
CA GLY A 130 2.95 3.01 14.57
C GLY A 130 3.13 2.67 13.09
N GLN A 131 4.21 1.97 12.71
CA GLN A 131 4.44 1.54 11.33
C GLN A 131 3.39 0.53 10.84
N ALA A 132 3.00 -0.43 11.68
CA ALA A 132 1.95 -1.40 11.37
C ALA A 132 0.59 -0.72 11.19
N LEU A 133 0.25 0.25 12.03
CA LEU A 133 -0.98 1.04 11.91
C LEU A 133 -1.03 1.86 10.60
N VAL A 134 0.08 2.48 10.18
CA VAL A 134 0.14 3.15 8.87
C VAL A 134 -0.10 2.17 7.74
N ALA A 135 0.51 0.99 7.78
CA ALA A 135 0.34 -0.04 6.75
C ALA A 135 -1.11 -0.56 6.69
N ARG A 136 -1.75 -0.78 7.84
CA ARG A 136 -3.16 -1.20 7.93
C ARG A 136 -4.10 -0.12 7.42
N ALA A 137 -3.86 1.12 7.80
CA ALA A 137 -4.62 2.27 7.30
C ALA A 137 -4.49 2.43 5.78
N PHE A 138 -3.28 2.30 5.23
CA PHE A 138 -3.04 2.35 3.79
C PHE A 138 -3.82 1.26 3.05
N ALA A 139 -3.77 0.02 3.54
CA ALA A 139 -4.48 -1.11 2.93
C ALA A 139 -6.00 -0.88 2.93
N ASN A 140 -6.56 -0.51 4.07
CA ASN A 140 -7.99 -0.26 4.21
C ASN A 140 -8.45 0.98 3.42
N PHE A 141 -7.66 2.04 3.37
CA PHE A 141 -7.96 3.22 2.56
C PHE A 141 -7.97 2.92 1.07
N THR A 142 -6.99 2.14 0.59
CA THR A 142 -6.97 1.67 -0.80
C THR A 142 -8.19 0.81 -1.13
N LEU A 143 -8.58 -0.11 -0.25
CA LEU A 143 -9.78 -0.92 -0.40
C LEU A 143 -11.04 -0.07 -0.44
N ALA A 144 -11.20 0.86 0.50
CA ALA A 144 -12.39 1.71 0.56
C ALA A 144 -12.57 2.53 -0.72
N GLN A 145 -11.49 3.12 -1.24
CA GLN A 145 -11.52 3.90 -2.48
C GLN A 145 -11.81 3.06 -3.74
N ARG A 146 -11.56 1.75 -3.71
CA ARG A 146 -11.69 0.87 -4.87
C ARG A 146 -12.98 0.09 -4.90
N PHE A 147 -13.53 -0.23 -3.73
CA PHE A 147 -14.68 -1.11 -3.62
C PHE A 147 -15.95 -0.40 -3.15
N GLN A 148 -15.90 0.94 -3.06
CA GLN A 148 -17.06 1.80 -2.83
C GLN A 148 -16.86 3.16 -3.51
N PHE A 149 -17.94 3.91 -3.73
CA PHE A 149 -17.91 5.31 -4.14
C PHE A 149 -17.29 6.20 -3.06
N THR A 150 -16.99 7.48 -3.41
CA THR A 150 -16.43 8.44 -2.48
C THR A 150 -17.19 8.49 -1.16
N TYR A 151 -16.50 8.85 -0.07
CA TYR A 151 -17.05 8.83 1.29
C TYR A 151 -18.33 9.69 1.41
N LYS A 152 -18.25 10.96 1.01
CA LYS A 152 -19.34 11.91 1.21
C LYS A 152 -20.58 11.54 0.43
N GLY A 153 -21.69 11.35 1.17
CA GLY A 153 -22.98 10.88 0.63
C GLY A 153 -23.10 9.36 0.48
N ASN A 154 -22.09 8.60 0.91
CA ASN A 154 -22.09 7.14 0.89
C ASN A 154 -21.61 6.54 2.23
N GLU A 155 -21.76 7.28 3.32
CA GLU A 155 -21.26 6.92 4.65
C GLU A 155 -21.83 5.58 5.14
N ASP A 156 -23.09 5.32 4.82
CA ASP A 156 -23.85 4.11 5.19
C ASP A 156 -23.70 2.94 4.21
N LYS A 157 -23.02 3.14 3.07
CA LYS A 157 -22.89 2.12 2.05
C LYS A 157 -21.85 1.06 2.42
N PRO A 158 -22.12 -0.23 2.10
CA PRO A 158 -21.19 -1.32 2.41
C PRO A 158 -19.94 -1.23 1.52
N THR A 159 -18.75 -1.30 2.12
CA THR A 159 -17.47 -1.31 1.40
C THR A 159 -16.83 -2.70 1.36
N VAL A 160 -15.96 -3.00 2.31
CA VAL A 160 -15.22 -4.26 2.46
C VAL A 160 -15.29 -4.74 3.91
N PRO A 161 -15.05 -6.01 4.19
CA PRO A 161 -14.95 -6.50 5.57
C PRO A 161 -13.78 -5.85 6.32
N ILE A 162 -14.01 -5.40 7.53
CA ILE A 162 -12.96 -5.01 8.45
C ILE A 162 -12.39 -6.26 9.09
N VAL A 163 -11.07 -6.43 8.97
CA VAL A 163 -10.31 -7.52 9.59
C VAL A 163 -9.26 -6.93 10.50
N THR A 164 -9.40 -7.18 11.81
CA THR A 164 -8.45 -6.75 12.83
C THR A 164 -7.88 -7.98 13.56
N TRP A 165 -6.74 -7.81 14.22
CA TRP A 165 -6.06 -8.90 14.94
C TRP A 165 -6.87 -9.45 16.13
N ASP A 166 -7.69 -8.61 16.74
CA ASP A 166 -8.55 -8.91 17.89
C ASP A 166 -9.97 -9.36 17.49
N MET A 167 -10.19 -9.57 16.19
CA MET A 167 -11.50 -10.02 15.71
C MET A 167 -11.81 -11.43 16.23
N PRO A 168 -12.99 -11.64 16.88
CA PRO A 168 -13.39 -12.95 17.35
C PRO A 168 -13.41 -14.00 16.24
N ALA A 169 -12.92 -15.20 16.53
CA ALA A 169 -12.84 -16.29 15.55
C ALA A 169 -14.21 -16.65 14.93
N GLU A 170 -15.29 -16.48 15.68
CA GLU A 170 -16.67 -16.72 15.22
C GLU A 170 -17.06 -15.76 14.08
N ARG A 171 -16.49 -14.56 14.03
CA ARG A 171 -16.73 -13.59 12.95
C ARG A 171 -15.92 -13.90 11.70
N ALA A 172 -14.84 -14.64 11.79
CA ALA A 172 -13.94 -14.89 10.66
C ALA A 172 -14.64 -15.59 9.47
N GLY A 173 -15.62 -16.46 9.75
CA GLY A 173 -16.40 -17.18 8.73
C GLY A 173 -17.61 -16.43 8.18
N ALA A 174 -18.03 -15.33 8.83
CA ALA A 174 -19.24 -14.57 8.50
C ALA A 174 -19.06 -13.06 8.71
N ASN A 175 -17.89 -12.53 8.36
CA ASN A 175 -17.57 -11.11 8.51
C ASN A 175 -18.20 -10.29 7.36
N PRO A 176 -19.29 -9.55 7.61
CA PRO A 176 -19.95 -8.76 6.56
C PRO A 176 -19.08 -7.58 6.11
N ARG A 177 -19.44 -7.01 4.99
CA ARG A 177 -18.86 -5.74 4.54
C ARG A 177 -19.23 -4.64 5.53
N ALA A 178 -18.24 -3.91 6.00
CA ALA A 178 -18.42 -2.73 6.83
C ALA A 178 -18.98 -1.56 6.00
N THR A 179 -19.60 -0.60 6.66
CA THR A 179 -19.99 0.66 6.05
C THR A 179 -18.76 1.54 5.75
N ASN A 180 -18.92 2.52 4.86
CA ASN A 180 -17.90 3.52 4.63
C ASN A 180 -17.54 4.27 5.94
N ALA A 181 -18.52 4.63 6.76
CA ALA A 181 -18.28 5.31 8.03
C ALA A 181 -17.41 4.47 8.97
N GLU A 182 -17.67 3.17 9.08
CA GLU A 182 -16.92 2.26 9.97
C GLU A 182 -15.47 2.09 9.49
N ILE A 183 -15.24 1.88 8.20
CA ILE A 183 -13.90 1.65 7.69
C ILE A 183 -13.06 2.94 7.72
N TYR A 184 -13.65 4.10 7.38
CA TYR A 184 -12.95 5.38 7.46
C TYR A 184 -12.64 5.78 8.90
N LYS A 185 -13.52 5.42 9.85
CA LYS A 185 -13.22 5.58 11.27
C LYS A 185 -12.00 4.76 11.69
N LEU A 186 -11.93 3.47 11.33
CA LEU A 186 -10.77 2.62 11.61
C LEU A 186 -9.48 3.23 11.01
N ILE A 187 -9.53 3.65 9.75
CA ILE A 187 -8.38 4.26 9.06
C ILE A 187 -7.91 5.52 9.79
N TYR A 188 -8.85 6.37 10.18
CA TYR A 188 -8.55 7.63 10.87
C TYR A 188 -7.97 7.39 12.26
N ASP A 189 -8.54 6.46 13.02
CA ASP A 189 -8.06 6.09 14.36
C ASP A 189 -6.65 5.49 14.28
N ASP A 190 -6.39 4.59 13.34
CA ASP A 190 -5.07 4.00 13.09
C ASP A 190 -4.01 5.07 12.80
N LEU A 191 -4.32 6.01 11.92
CA LEU A 191 -3.39 7.08 11.57
C LEU A 191 -3.17 8.06 12.71
N THR A 192 -4.20 8.32 13.51
CA THR A 192 -4.10 9.19 14.69
C THR A 192 -3.19 8.56 15.75
N GLN A 193 -3.38 7.28 16.02
CA GLN A 193 -2.49 6.54 16.92
C GLN A 193 -1.07 6.43 16.36
N ALA A 194 -0.92 6.16 15.06
CA ALA A 194 0.41 6.09 14.43
C ALA A 194 1.18 7.41 14.51
N ILE A 195 0.51 8.56 14.38
CA ILE A 195 1.13 9.88 14.54
C ILE A 195 1.70 10.05 15.95
N ALA A 196 0.98 9.58 16.96
CA ALA A 196 1.46 9.61 18.34
C ALA A 196 2.62 8.62 18.56
N ASP A 197 2.46 7.38 18.12
CA ASP A 197 3.44 6.31 18.28
C ASP A 197 4.78 6.61 17.58
N LEU A 198 4.74 7.30 16.43
CA LEU A 198 5.93 7.62 15.64
C LEU A 198 6.58 8.95 16.01
N GLU A 199 6.19 9.56 17.12
CA GLU A 199 6.87 10.76 17.63
C GLU A 199 8.32 10.45 17.97
N GLY A 200 9.25 11.21 17.39
CA GLY A 200 10.69 11.02 17.60
C GLY A 200 11.31 9.86 16.80
N PHE A 201 10.53 9.04 16.10
CA PHE A 201 11.07 7.96 15.29
C PHE A 201 11.92 8.50 14.13
N GLN A 202 13.17 8.01 14.06
CA GLN A 202 14.12 8.33 12.99
C GLN A 202 14.32 7.10 12.09
N ARG A 203 13.74 7.11 10.90
CA ARG A 203 13.90 6.01 9.96
C ARG A 203 15.23 6.08 9.22
N THR A 204 15.79 4.93 8.90
CA THR A 204 17.02 4.80 8.09
C THR A 204 16.73 4.74 6.59
N SER A 205 15.49 4.55 6.19
CA SER A 205 15.06 4.40 4.80
C SER A 205 13.68 5.00 4.59
N LYS A 206 13.46 5.66 3.46
CA LYS A 206 12.14 6.15 3.05
C LYS A 206 11.14 5.04 2.70
N ALA A 207 11.55 3.78 2.72
CA ALA A 207 10.64 2.65 2.61
C ALA A 207 9.85 2.41 3.91
N ALA A 208 10.40 2.78 5.07
CA ALA A 208 9.69 2.72 6.35
C ALA A 208 8.75 3.92 6.51
N ALA A 209 7.61 3.71 7.13
CA ALA A 209 6.71 4.80 7.50
C ALA A 209 7.22 5.52 8.75
N ASP A 210 7.26 6.84 8.71
CA ASP A 210 7.50 7.72 9.83
C ASP A 210 6.28 8.60 10.12
N ARG A 211 6.40 9.51 11.05
CA ARG A 211 5.33 10.43 11.44
C ARG A 211 4.83 11.30 10.28
N ASN A 212 5.74 11.72 9.38
CA ASN A 212 5.37 12.52 8.21
C ASN A 212 4.52 11.70 7.22
N VAL A 213 4.84 10.42 7.04
CA VAL A 213 4.01 9.49 6.23
C VAL A 213 2.61 9.36 6.84
N ALA A 214 2.51 9.18 8.16
CA ALA A 214 1.22 9.07 8.85
C ALA A 214 0.37 10.35 8.68
N TYR A 215 0.97 11.52 8.83
CA TYR A 215 0.31 12.81 8.55
C TYR A 215 -0.15 12.91 7.09
N GLY A 216 0.73 12.61 6.13
CA GLY A 216 0.38 12.66 4.70
C GLY A 216 -0.75 11.71 4.32
N MET A 217 -0.79 10.52 4.93
CA MET A 217 -1.90 9.60 4.76
C MET A 217 -3.19 10.12 5.38
N ARG A 218 -3.15 10.69 6.60
CA ARG A 218 -4.33 11.25 7.25
C ARG A 218 -4.85 12.50 6.53
N ALA A 219 -3.96 13.32 5.97
CA ALA A 219 -4.36 14.42 5.09
C ALA A 219 -5.19 13.93 3.89
N ARG A 220 -4.78 12.84 3.24
CA ARG A 220 -5.53 12.24 2.12
C ARG A 220 -6.89 11.69 2.56
N VAL A 221 -6.95 11.08 3.73
CA VAL A 221 -8.22 10.59 4.32
C VAL A 221 -9.16 11.76 4.61
N ASN A 222 -8.67 12.81 5.26
CA ASN A 222 -9.42 14.02 5.54
C ASN A 222 -9.93 14.71 4.25
N LEU A 223 -9.11 14.71 3.20
CA LEU A 223 -9.49 15.24 1.89
C LEU A 223 -10.71 14.50 1.31
N VAL A 224 -10.71 13.16 1.35
CA VAL A 224 -11.83 12.34 0.87
C VAL A 224 -13.09 12.50 1.74
N MET A 225 -12.91 12.74 3.04
CA MET A 225 -14.00 12.99 3.99
C MET A 225 -14.55 14.42 3.92
N ASN A 226 -13.96 15.30 3.12
CA ASN A 226 -14.25 16.74 3.03
C ASN A 226 -13.92 17.54 4.31
N ASN A 227 -13.00 17.05 5.12
CA ASN A 227 -12.45 17.72 6.28
C ASN A 227 -11.27 18.61 5.85
N TRP A 228 -11.57 19.69 5.12
CA TRP A 228 -10.56 20.50 4.41
C TRP A 228 -9.53 21.17 5.34
N GLY A 229 -9.97 21.64 6.51
CA GLY A 229 -9.10 22.27 7.50
C GLY A 229 -8.07 21.30 8.08
N GLU A 230 -8.54 20.13 8.50
CA GLU A 230 -7.70 19.05 9.02
C GLU A 230 -6.77 18.49 7.92
N ALA A 231 -7.28 18.39 6.69
CA ALA A 231 -6.46 17.97 5.56
C ALA A 231 -5.29 18.92 5.30
N ALA A 232 -5.51 20.23 5.36
CA ALA A 232 -4.47 21.24 5.20
C ALA A 232 -3.44 21.18 6.36
N THR A 233 -3.92 21.12 7.59
CA THR A 233 -3.05 21.00 8.78
C THR A 233 -2.16 19.75 8.74
N ASP A 234 -2.73 18.60 8.42
CA ASP A 234 -1.98 17.35 8.30
C ASP A 234 -1.00 17.39 7.11
N ALA A 235 -1.37 18.02 6.00
CA ALA A 235 -0.48 18.18 4.85
C ALA A 235 0.73 19.07 5.19
N GLU A 236 0.53 20.18 5.88
CA GLU A 236 1.62 21.03 6.36
C GLU A 236 2.56 20.28 7.30
N ALA A 237 2.01 19.50 8.25
CA ALA A 237 2.81 18.67 9.14
C ALA A 237 3.61 17.61 8.38
N ALA A 238 3.01 16.98 7.36
CA ALA A 238 3.68 15.97 6.52
C ALA A 238 4.85 16.55 5.74
N LEU A 239 4.79 17.83 5.33
CA LEU A 239 5.84 18.51 4.56
C LEU A 239 7.02 18.98 5.41
N SER A 240 6.92 18.92 6.74
CA SER A 240 8.00 19.35 7.61
C SER A 240 9.30 18.59 7.32
N GLY A 241 10.37 19.33 6.98
CA GLY A 241 11.67 18.75 6.61
C GLY A 241 11.80 18.30 5.16
N TYR A 242 10.79 18.54 4.31
CA TYR A 242 10.82 18.25 2.87
C TYR A 242 10.80 19.54 2.06
N THR A 243 11.36 19.46 0.86
CA THR A 243 11.37 20.57 -0.10
C THR A 243 10.87 20.12 -1.47
N PHE A 244 10.19 21.03 -2.16
CA PHE A 244 9.78 20.77 -3.55
C PHE A 244 11.01 20.80 -4.48
N LEU A 245 11.02 19.93 -5.47
CA LEU A 245 11.99 19.96 -6.54
C LEU A 245 11.70 21.12 -7.48
N SER A 246 12.77 21.70 -8.04
CA SER A 246 12.64 22.64 -9.16
C SER A 246 12.21 21.91 -10.42
N LYS A 247 11.74 22.65 -11.43
CA LYS A 247 11.43 22.10 -12.76
C LYS A 247 12.65 21.40 -13.37
N ASP A 248 13.84 21.97 -13.21
CA ASP A 248 15.08 21.43 -13.75
C ASP A 248 15.44 20.11 -13.06
N ASP A 249 15.28 20.01 -11.73
CA ASP A 249 15.52 18.76 -10.99
C ASP A 249 14.57 17.63 -11.41
N VAL A 250 13.29 17.95 -11.67
CA VAL A 250 12.31 16.96 -12.16
C VAL A 250 12.64 16.49 -13.57
N SER A 251 13.16 17.38 -14.41
CA SER A 251 13.52 17.08 -15.81
C SER A 251 14.89 16.42 -15.95
N ALA A 252 15.74 16.50 -14.93
CA ALA A 252 17.07 15.92 -14.93
C ALA A 252 17.04 14.40 -14.83
N PRO A 253 18.01 13.69 -15.43
CA PRO A 253 18.23 12.28 -15.12
C PRO A 253 18.47 12.10 -13.62
N GLY A 254 17.70 11.21 -12.96
CA GLY A 254 17.87 10.97 -11.53
C GLY A 254 16.58 11.13 -10.70
N PHE A 255 15.46 11.53 -11.29
CA PHE A 255 14.15 11.49 -10.62
C PHE A 255 13.68 10.04 -10.34
N ASN A 256 14.60 9.22 -9.89
CA ASN A 256 14.43 7.80 -9.58
C ASN A 256 15.11 7.42 -8.25
N SER A 257 15.55 8.41 -7.49
CA SER A 257 16.24 8.19 -6.21
C SER A 257 15.32 8.47 -5.03
N ALA A 258 15.22 7.52 -4.12
CA ALA A 258 14.54 7.71 -2.83
C ALA A 258 15.18 8.82 -1.97
N ASN A 259 16.41 9.24 -2.28
CA ASN A 259 17.07 10.36 -1.60
C ASN A 259 16.55 11.73 -2.03
N SER A 260 15.66 11.80 -3.06
CA SER A 260 15.04 13.06 -3.46
C SER A 260 14.44 13.78 -2.24
N PRO A 261 14.70 15.09 -2.06
CA PRO A 261 14.23 15.85 -0.91
C PRO A 261 12.71 16.06 -0.91
N SER A 262 12.03 15.82 -2.04
CA SER A 262 10.58 15.94 -2.15
C SER A 262 9.82 14.65 -1.85
N TRP A 263 10.50 13.52 -1.75
CA TRP A 263 9.84 12.23 -1.55
C TRP A 263 9.70 11.90 -0.06
N ILE A 264 8.47 11.82 0.42
CA ILE A 264 8.16 11.50 1.81
C ILE A 264 8.22 9.98 2.03
N TRP A 265 7.67 9.18 1.13
CA TRP A 265 7.61 7.73 1.22
C TRP A 265 7.93 7.10 -0.13
N ALA A 266 8.62 5.97 -0.15
CA ALA A 266 9.04 5.35 -1.40
C ALA A 266 9.03 3.82 -1.32
N GLY A 267 8.49 3.18 -2.35
CA GLY A 267 8.74 1.77 -2.62
C GLY A 267 10.13 1.61 -3.27
N ILE A 268 11.06 0.99 -2.56
CA ILE A 268 12.45 0.86 -3.02
C ILE A 268 12.66 -0.52 -3.64
N TYR A 269 12.82 -0.54 -4.96
CA TYR A 269 13.12 -1.76 -5.69
C TYR A 269 14.60 -2.10 -5.63
N LYS A 270 14.90 -3.37 -5.39
CA LYS A 270 16.24 -3.94 -5.45
C LYS A 270 16.28 -5.03 -6.52
N ALA A 271 17.44 -5.23 -7.13
CA ALA A 271 17.62 -6.28 -8.13
C ALA A 271 17.25 -7.69 -7.61
N ALA A 272 17.38 -7.90 -6.30
CA ALA A 272 17.03 -9.15 -5.64
C ALA A 272 15.50 -9.34 -5.45
N ASP A 273 14.70 -8.30 -5.59
CA ASP A 273 13.25 -8.37 -5.36
C ASP A 273 12.53 -9.08 -6.53
N THR A 274 13.16 -9.13 -7.70
CA THR A 274 12.61 -9.80 -8.87
C THR A 274 13.60 -10.86 -9.40
N PRO A 275 13.25 -12.14 -9.37
CA PRO A 275 14.08 -13.20 -9.95
C PRO A 275 14.35 -12.96 -11.43
N ALA A 276 15.51 -13.40 -11.92
CA ALA A 276 15.99 -13.15 -13.28
C ALA A 276 14.97 -13.57 -14.37
N ASN A 277 14.20 -14.64 -14.12
CA ASN A 277 13.20 -15.16 -15.05
C ASN A 277 11.94 -14.30 -15.16
N TYR A 278 11.74 -13.33 -14.24
CA TYR A 278 10.52 -12.51 -14.14
C TYR A 278 10.80 -11.01 -14.29
N ARG A 279 11.93 -10.63 -14.89
CA ARG A 279 12.33 -9.22 -15.05
C ARG A 279 11.33 -8.37 -15.82
N ASN A 280 10.51 -9.01 -16.67
CA ASN A 280 9.45 -8.32 -17.41
C ASN A 280 8.20 -8.06 -16.56
N ILE A 281 8.06 -8.76 -15.43
CA ILE A 281 6.94 -8.65 -14.49
C ILE A 281 7.32 -7.60 -13.44
N THR A 282 7.47 -6.37 -13.86
CA THR A 282 7.82 -5.25 -12.98
C THR A 282 7.20 -3.96 -13.50
N TRP A 283 7.11 -2.98 -12.63
CA TRP A 283 6.73 -1.62 -13.00
C TRP A 283 7.59 -1.08 -14.16
N GLY A 284 8.92 -1.22 -14.05
CA GLY A 284 9.84 -0.81 -15.12
C GLY A 284 9.64 -1.57 -16.41
N GLY A 285 9.32 -2.88 -16.35
CA GLY A 285 9.02 -3.69 -17.54
C GLY A 285 7.77 -3.24 -18.28
N HIS A 286 6.78 -2.71 -17.57
CA HIS A 286 5.51 -2.25 -18.15
C HIS A 286 5.47 -0.77 -18.54
N LEU A 287 6.33 0.08 -17.96
CA LEU A 287 6.31 1.53 -18.22
C LEU A 287 7.55 2.03 -18.96
N CYS A 288 8.71 1.34 -18.84
CA CYS A 288 9.94 1.81 -19.44
C CYS A 288 9.99 1.52 -20.94
N SER A 289 10.09 2.58 -21.74
CA SER A 289 10.26 2.49 -23.20
C SER A 289 11.72 2.37 -23.66
N PHE A 290 12.69 2.51 -22.76
CA PHE A 290 14.13 2.52 -23.09
C PHE A 290 14.84 1.20 -22.75
N ALA A 291 14.29 0.42 -21.84
CA ALA A 291 14.89 -0.84 -21.43
C ALA A 291 14.27 -2.03 -22.18
N ARG A 292 14.99 -3.16 -22.22
CA ARG A 292 14.45 -4.44 -22.67
C ARG A 292 13.42 -4.96 -21.68
N GLY A 293 12.24 -4.32 -21.69
CA GLY A 293 11.09 -4.73 -20.89
C GLY A 293 10.00 -5.31 -21.75
N TYR A 294 8.92 -5.72 -21.10
CA TYR A 294 7.72 -6.23 -21.76
C TYR A 294 7.14 -5.20 -22.75
N THR A 295 6.99 -3.96 -22.31
CA THR A 295 6.49 -2.85 -23.14
C THR A 295 7.30 -2.69 -24.43
N THR A 296 8.62 -2.65 -24.31
CA THR A 296 9.51 -2.46 -25.48
C THR A 296 9.46 -3.65 -26.44
N SER A 297 9.43 -4.89 -25.90
CA SER A 297 9.45 -6.10 -26.73
C SER A 297 8.13 -6.35 -27.47
N GLN A 298 7.02 -5.88 -26.92
CA GLN A 298 5.68 -6.10 -27.47
C GLN A 298 5.08 -4.84 -28.14
N GLY A 299 5.74 -3.69 -28.03
CA GLY A 299 5.23 -2.42 -28.56
C GLY A 299 4.05 -1.84 -27.79
N LEU A 300 3.85 -2.24 -26.53
CA LEU A 300 2.69 -1.90 -25.71
C LEU A 300 2.94 -0.64 -24.87
N TYR A 301 3.14 0.47 -25.52
CA TYR A 301 3.49 1.72 -24.88
C TYR A 301 2.29 2.34 -24.18
N LYS A 302 2.51 2.74 -22.92
CA LYS A 302 1.61 3.62 -22.20
C LYS A 302 2.04 5.06 -22.47
N ARG A 303 1.08 5.88 -22.85
CA ARG A 303 1.31 7.25 -23.31
C ARG A 303 0.43 8.23 -22.55
N ILE A 304 0.88 9.48 -22.49
CA ILE A 304 0.00 10.55 -22.02
C ILE A 304 -1.18 10.70 -23.01
N ASN A 305 -2.36 10.92 -22.48
CA ASN A 305 -3.54 11.20 -23.31
C ASN A 305 -3.31 12.51 -24.08
N SER A 306 -3.62 12.52 -25.38
CA SER A 306 -3.45 13.70 -26.22
C SER A 306 -4.30 14.89 -25.77
N LEU A 307 -5.46 14.65 -25.17
CA LEU A 307 -6.28 15.72 -24.60
C LEU A 307 -5.56 16.39 -23.43
N LEU A 308 -4.99 15.62 -22.51
CA LEU A 308 -4.20 16.15 -21.42
C LEU A 308 -2.95 16.88 -21.96
N TYR A 309 -2.23 16.25 -22.88
CA TYR A 309 -1.03 16.87 -23.48
C TYR A 309 -1.30 18.25 -24.12
N ASN A 310 -2.46 18.41 -24.76
CA ASN A 310 -2.84 19.67 -25.39
C ASN A 310 -3.37 20.73 -24.38
N MET A 311 -3.62 20.34 -23.11
CA MET A 311 -4.04 21.26 -22.05
C MET A 311 -2.87 21.84 -21.25
N ILE A 312 -1.70 21.24 -21.34
CA ILE A 312 -0.46 21.65 -20.66
C ILE A 312 0.34 22.58 -21.59
#